data_b17041ffc1a672934992fda7789188af
#
_entry.id   b17041ffc1a672934992fda7789188af
#
_cell.length_a   1.000
_cell.length_b   1.000
_cell.length_c   1.000
_cell.angle_alpha   90.00
_cell.angle_beta   90.00
_cell.angle_gamma   90.00
#
_symmetry.space_group_name_H-M   'P 1'
#
loop_
_entity.id
_entity.type
_entity.pdbx_description
1 polymer ?
#
loop_
_entity_poly.entity_id
_entity_poly.type
_entity_poly.pdbx_seq_one_letter_code
_entity_poly.pdbx_strand_id
1 'polypeptide(L)'
;MGGRYNSWILTRASIDIVEHSYGKDRIEMSEELFEEIRRAKCENYAMIYHSVAIEEERKDMMARAFSLMYEHFLGDLKAHDEHSTIFRHHIARIDKALAHYGRTYDWSSDFDQTVIDYIASMTDGYFIELACTLFPELDFPQRTYINE
;
A
#
# COMPACT_ATOMS: atom_id res chain seq x y z
N MET A 1 -14.48 -2.51 -21.31
CA MET A 1 -15.85 -2.48 -20.73
C MET A 1 -15.89 -2.54 -19.19
N GLY A 2 -14.76 -2.70 -18.50
CA GLY A 2 -14.71 -2.84 -17.03
C GLY A 2 -15.16 -1.64 -16.20
N GLY A 3 -15.00 -0.41 -16.71
CA GLY A 3 -15.35 0.79 -15.94
C GLY A 3 -16.84 1.02 -15.65
N ARG A 4 -17.73 0.38 -16.43
CA ARG A 4 -19.18 0.49 -16.20
C ARG A 4 -19.65 -0.39 -15.03
N TYR A 5 -19.02 -1.53 -14.81
CA TYR A 5 -19.41 -2.44 -13.73
C TYR A 5 -19.03 -1.93 -12.36
N ASN A 6 -17.84 -1.36 -12.21
CA ASN A 6 -17.38 -0.84 -10.92
C ASN A 6 -18.23 0.36 -10.45
N SER A 7 -18.54 1.29 -11.34
CA SER A 7 -19.39 2.43 -11.00
C SER A 7 -20.82 2.01 -10.63
N TRP A 8 -21.38 0.99 -11.30
CA TRP A 8 -22.70 0.47 -10.97
C TRP A 8 -22.74 -0.23 -9.61
N ILE A 9 -21.72 -1.06 -9.29
CA ILE A 9 -21.60 -1.71 -7.98
C ILE A 9 -21.51 -0.67 -6.86
N LEU A 10 -20.64 0.34 -7.03
CA LEU A 10 -20.47 1.41 -6.05
C LEU A 10 -21.76 2.21 -5.86
N THR A 11 -22.45 2.53 -6.96
CA THR A 11 -23.73 3.27 -6.88
C THR A 11 -24.80 2.45 -6.16
N ARG A 12 -24.96 1.16 -6.51
CA ARG A 12 -25.91 0.25 -5.83
C ARG A 12 -25.62 0.15 -4.33
N ALA A 13 -24.34 -0.06 -3.97
CA ALA A 13 -23.93 -0.14 -2.58
C ALA A 13 -24.20 1.17 -1.82
N SER A 14 -23.93 2.32 -2.43
CA SER A 14 -24.17 3.61 -1.81
C SER A 14 -25.67 3.86 -1.56
N ILE A 15 -26.53 3.52 -2.52
CA ILE A 15 -27.97 3.64 -2.38
C ILE A 15 -28.49 2.74 -1.26
N ASP A 16 -28.09 1.46 -1.26
CA ASP A 16 -28.48 0.48 -0.25
C ASP A 16 -28.09 0.95 1.17
N ILE A 17 -26.84 1.42 1.35
CA ILE A 17 -26.37 1.93 2.64
C ILE A 17 -27.19 3.14 3.08
N VAL A 18 -27.49 4.07 2.19
CA VAL A 18 -28.30 5.25 2.52
C VAL A 18 -29.72 4.85 2.93
N GLU A 19 -30.37 3.97 2.16
CA GLU A 19 -31.72 3.49 2.44
C GLU A 19 -31.82 2.75 3.78
N HIS A 20 -30.82 1.90 4.10
CA HIS A 20 -30.82 1.11 5.33
C HIS A 20 -30.33 1.90 6.56
N SER A 21 -29.59 2.99 6.36
CA SER A 21 -29.09 3.84 7.45
C SER A 21 -30.00 5.02 7.76
N TYR A 22 -30.89 5.42 6.84
CA TYR A 22 -31.69 6.61 7.01
C TYR A 22 -32.59 6.53 8.24
N GLY A 23 -32.50 7.53 9.13
CA GLY A 23 -33.26 7.59 10.38
C GLY A 23 -32.71 6.69 11.50
N LYS A 24 -31.55 6.05 11.32
CA LYS A 24 -30.87 5.26 12.37
C LYS A 24 -29.66 6.02 12.91
N ASP A 25 -29.21 5.60 14.07
CA ASP A 25 -28.01 6.12 14.77
C ASP A 25 -26.70 5.45 14.33
N ARG A 26 -26.78 4.56 13.33
CA ARG A 26 -25.65 3.79 12.81
C ARG A 26 -25.74 3.60 11.29
N ILE A 27 -24.58 3.33 10.69
CA ILE A 27 -24.48 2.99 9.26
C ILE A 27 -24.73 1.50 9.11
N GLU A 28 -25.67 1.13 8.25
CA GLU A 28 -26.01 -0.27 7.93
C GLU A 28 -26.15 -0.45 6.41
N MET A 29 -25.95 -1.67 5.97
CA MET A 29 -26.35 -2.13 4.63
C MET A 29 -27.29 -3.32 4.76
N SER A 30 -27.99 -3.65 3.68
CA SER A 30 -28.84 -4.84 3.65
C SER A 30 -28.00 -6.12 3.84
N GLU A 31 -28.58 -7.11 4.50
CA GLU A 31 -27.98 -8.42 4.68
C GLU A 31 -27.65 -9.06 3.31
N GLU A 32 -28.52 -8.90 2.32
CA GLU A 32 -28.34 -9.41 0.96
C GLU A 32 -27.07 -8.85 0.32
N LEU A 33 -26.88 -7.52 0.35
CA LEU A 33 -25.71 -6.88 -0.23
C LEU A 33 -24.45 -7.22 0.54
N PHE A 34 -24.51 -7.31 1.87
CA PHE A 34 -23.38 -7.72 2.70
C PHE A 34 -22.89 -9.12 2.33
N GLU A 35 -23.81 -10.08 2.18
CA GLU A 35 -23.47 -11.46 1.82
C GLU A 35 -22.96 -11.56 0.37
N GLU A 36 -23.49 -10.76 -0.57
CA GLU A 36 -22.96 -10.68 -1.95
C GLU A 36 -21.52 -10.19 -1.96
N ILE A 37 -21.21 -9.10 -1.25
CA ILE A 37 -19.85 -8.56 -1.15
C ILE A 37 -18.92 -9.53 -0.45
N ARG A 38 -19.37 -10.16 0.62
CA ARG A 38 -18.59 -11.17 1.36
C ARG A 38 -18.22 -12.35 0.49
N ARG A 39 -19.19 -12.89 -0.27
CA ARG A 39 -18.96 -13.98 -1.22
C ARG A 39 -18.00 -13.60 -2.31
N ALA A 40 -18.21 -12.47 -2.98
CA ALA A 40 -17.31 -11.96 -4.02
C ALA A 40 -15.88 -11.77 -3.51
N LYS A 41 -15.72 -11.25 -2.28
CA LYS A 41 -14.42 -11.13 -1.62
C LYS A 41 -13.76 -12.50 -1.41
N CYS A 42 -14.50 -13.49 -0.90
CA CYS A 42 -13.97 -14.83 -0.67
C CYS A 42 -13.57 -15.53 -1.98
N GLU A 43 -14.39 -15.41 -3.02
CA GLU A 43 -14.11 -15.97 -4.35
C GLU A 43 -12.85 -15.33 -4.96
N ASN A 44 -12.76 -14.00 -4.95
CA ASN A 44 -11.58 -13.29 -5.42
C ASN A 44 -10.33 -13.66 -4.62
N TYR A 45 -10.47 -13.82 -3.30
CA TYR A 45 -9.36 -14.20 -2.44
C TYR A 45 -8.84 -15.60 -2.81
N ALA A 46 -9.75 -16.56 -3.00
CA ALA A 46 -9.41 -17.93 -3.40
C ALA A 46 -8.78 -18.00 -4.80
N MET A 47 -9.32 -17.22 -5.76
CA MET A 47 -8.85 -17.27 -7.15
C MET A 47 -7.55 -16.49 -7.39
N ILE A 48 -7.35 -15.39 -6.69
CA ILE A 48 -6.21 -14.47 -6.94
C ILE A 48 -5.06 -14.74 -5.96
N TYR A 49 -5.38 -14.93 -4.67
CA TYR A 49 -4.36 -14.98 -3.62
C TYR A 49 -3.95 -16.40 -3.20
N HIS A 50 -4.71 -17.44 -3.58
CA HIS A 50 -4.40 -18.84 -3.25
C HIS A 50 -3.94 -19.68 -4.45
N SER A 51 -3.44 -19.07 -5.52
CA SER A 51 -2.73 -19.85 -6.54
C SER A 51 -1.33 -20.22 -6.01
N VAL A 52 -1.24 -21.41 -5.46
CA VAL A 52 -0.14 -21.95 -4.64
C VAL A 52 1.25 -21.79 -5.26
N ALA A 53 1.37 -21.83 -6.58
CA ALA A 53 2.66 -21.77 -7.27
C ALA A 53 3.28 -20.35 -7.35
N ILE A 54 2.46 -19.32 -7.27
CA ILE A 54 2.93 -17.92 -7.37
C ILE A 54 3.18 -17.34 -5.96
N GLU A 55 2.60 -17.95 -4.94
CA GLU A 55 2.53 -17.39 -3.60
C GLU A 55 3.84 -17.53 -2.82
N GLU A 56 4.51 -18.68 -2.87
CA GLU A 56 5.72 -18.92 -2.08
C GLU A 56 6.92 -18.16 -2.63
N GLU A 57 7.19 -18.25 -3.93
CA GLU A 57 8.31 -17.55 -4.57
C GLU A 57 8.18 -16.02 -4.46
N ARG A 58 6.94 -15.50 -4.60
CA ARG A 58 6.67 -14.07 -4.41
C ARG A 58 6.82 -13.63 -2.97
N LYS A 59 6.37 -14.44 -2.01
CA LYS A 59 6.49 -14.11 -0.58
C LYS A 59 7.95 -14.01 -0.17
N ASP A 60 8.78 -14.96 -0.56
CA ASP A 60 10.21 -14.96 -0.23
C ASP A 60 10.94 -13.77 -0.86
N MET A 61 10.64 -13.48 -2.12
CA MET A 61 11.23 -12.35 -2.82
C MET A 61 10.79 -11.01 -2.19
N MET A 62 9.52 -10.86 -1.89
CA MET A 62 9.00 -9.66 -1.23
C MET A 62 9.59 -9.50 0.17
N ALA A 63 9.66 -10.56 0.96
CA ALA A 63 10.27 -10.54 2.29
C ALA A 63 11.75 -10.11 2.21
N ARG A 64 12.49 -10.65 1.23
CA ARG A 64 13.87 -10.26 0.98
C ARG A 64 13.99 -8.79 0.57
N ALA A 65 13.12 -8.32 -0.32
CA ALA A 65 13.10 -6.91 -0.74
C ALA A 65 12.82 -5.98 0.44
N PHE A 66 11.83 -6.30 1.27
CA PHE A 66 11.54 -5.52 2.48
C PHE A 66 12.73 -5.47 3.43
N SER A 67 13.40 -6.59 3.67
CA SER A 67 14.59 -6.65 4.55
C SER A 67 15.71 -5.79 4.01
N LEU A 68 16.04 -5.91 2.72
CA LEU A 68 17.10 -5.13 2.08
C LEU A 68 16.81 -3.62 2.11
N MET A 69 15.58 -3.24 1.78
CA MET A 69 15.15 -1.84 1.82
C MET A 69 15.21 -1.28 3.25
N TYR A 70 14.77 -2.06 4.23
CA TYR A 70 14.81 -1.67 5.64
C TYR A 70 16.24 -1.44 6.12
N GLU A 71 17.15 -2.40 5.89
CA GLU A 71 18.55 -2.30 6.29
C GLU A 71 19.26 -1.12 5.60
N HIS A 72 18.98 -0.91 4.32
CA HIS A 72 19.54 0.20 3.54
C HIS A 72 19.15 1.55 4.15
N PHE A 73 17.86 1.80 4.34
CA PHE A 73 17.38 3.07 4.88
C PHE A 73 17.75 3.28 6.35
N LEU A 74 17.81 2.22 7.12
CA LEU A 74 18.32 2.30 8.50
C LEU A 74 19.81 2.70 8.52
N GLY A 75 20.60 2.21 7.56
CA GLY A 75 21.97 2.64 7.34
C GLY A 75 22.08 4.11 6.99
N ASP A 76 21.26 4.59 6.04
CA ASP A 76 21.21 5.98 5.61
C ASP A 76 20.87 6.93 6.77
N LEU A 77 19.87 6.56 7.62
CA LEU A 77 19.51 7.35 8.80
C LEU A 77 20.65 7.40 9.82
N LYS A 78 21.29 6.26 10.10
CA LYS A 78 22.42 6.20 11.03
C LYS A 78 23.64 6.97 10.54
N ALA A 79 23.85 7.01 9.21
CA ALA A 79 24.91 7.78 8.57
C ALA A 79 24.56 9.28 8.42
N HIS A 80 23.31 9.68 8.67
CA HIS A 80 22.79 11.03 8.40
C HIS A 80 23.02 11.46 6.94
N ASP A 81 22.83 10.53 5.99
CA ASP A 81 22.99 10.82 4.56
C ASP A 81 21.78 11.61 4.00
N GLU A 82 21.87 12.92 4.06
CA GLU A 82 20.85 13.85 3.54
C GLU A 82 20.59 13.70 2.03
N HIS A 83 21.49 13.05 1.28
CA HIS A 83 21.34 12.80 -0.15
C HIS A 83 20.54 11.52 -0.44
N SER A 84 20.31 10.69 0.56
CA SER A 84 19.57 9.44 0.41
C SER A 84 18.08 9.66 0.09
N THR A 85 17.44 8.63 -0.46
CA THR A 85 16.03 8.71 -0.84
C THR A 85 15.10 8.88 0.36
N ILE A 86 15.42 8.30 1.51
CA ILE A 86 14.60 8.47 2.73
C ILE A 86 14.60 9.94 3.20
N PHE A 87 15.74 10.62 3.18
CA PHE A 87 15.81 12.03 3.54
C PHE A 87 15.05 12.92 2.54
N ARG A 88 15.24 12.68 1.24
CA ARG A 88 14.67 13.52 0.18
C ARG A 88 13.16 13.28 -0.03
N HIS A 89 12.72 12.03 0.01
CA HIS A 89 11.36 11.66 -0.36
C HIS A 89 10.41 11.49 0.84
N HIS A 90 10.94 11.30 2.04
CA HIS A 90 10.13 11.12 3.25
C HIS A 90 10.32 12.27 4.24
N ILE A 91 11.51 12.41 4.82
CA ILE A 91 11.76 13.38 5.89
C ILE A 91 11.51 14.80 5.41
N ALA A 92 12.14 15.23 4.30
CA ALA A 92 11.97 16.57 3.77
C ALA A 92 10.52 16.89 3.37
N ARG A 93 9.77 15.89 2.88
CA ARG A 93 8.36 16.05 2.54
C ARG A 93 7.49 16.26 3.78
N ILE A 94 7.73 15.48 4.85
CA ILE A 94 6.99 15.61 6.10
C ILE A 94 7.34 16.92 6.80
N ASP A 95 8.62 17.29 6.87
CA ASP A 95 9.07 18.56 7.43
C ASP A 95 8.42 19.75 6.72
N LYS A 96 8.38 19.72 5.39
CA LYS A 96 7.70 20.76 4.62
C LYS A 96 6.20 20.85 4.94
N ALA A 97 5.53 19.73 5.12
CA ALA A 97 4.13 19.72 5.51
C ALA A 97 3.90 20.22 6.94
N LEU A 98 4.76 19.82 7.88
CA LEU A 98 4.68 20.23 9.28
C LEU A 98 5.08 21.67 9.52
N ALA A 99 5.99 22.22 8.71
CA ALA A 99 6.42 23.62 8.80
C ALA A 99 5.24 24.59 8.68
N HIS A 100 4.20 24.24 7.90
CA HIS A 100 2.97 25.03 7.83
C HIS A 100 2.26 25.18 9.19
N TYR A 101 2.49 24.23 10.10
CA TYR A 101 1.93 24.22 11.46
C TYR A 101 2.96 24.63 12.54
N GLY A 102 4.15 25.15 12.12
CA GLY A 102 5.24 25.50 13.04
C GLY A 102 5.85 24.28 13.77
N ARG A 103 5.80 23.09 13.16
CA ARG A 103 6.31 21.83 13.70
C ARG A 103 7.41 21.28 12.80
N THR A 104 8.28 20.46 13.39
CA THR A 104 9.31 19.67 12.69
C THR A 104 9.07 18.19 12.88
N TYR A 105 9.57 17.36 11.98
CA TYR A 105 9.49 15.91 12.07
C TYR A 105 10.65 15.37 12.91
N ASP A 106 10.31 14.73 14.03
CA ASP A 106 11.32 14.09 14.90
C ASP A 106 11.65 12.69 14.39
N TRP A 107 12.33 12.62 13.25
CA TRP A 107 12.74 11.37 12.60
C TRP A 107 13.87 10.66 13.35
N SER A 108 14.60 11.35 14.20
CA SER A 108 15.78 10.84 14.91
C SER A 108 15.46 10.20 16.27
N SER A 109 14.25 10.34 16.77
CA SER A 109 13.83 9.73 18.04
C SER A 109 13.71 8.20 17.94
N ASP A 110 13.30 7.69 16.76
CA ASP A 110 13.17 6.27 16.49
C ASP A 110 13.43 6.00 14.98
N PHE A 111 14.66 5.56 14.68
CA PHE A 111 15.04 5.26 13.30
C PHE A 111 14.26 4.09 12.71
N ASP A 112 13.97 3.08 13.51
CA ASP A 112 13.24 1.88 13.05
C ASP A 112 11.82 2.28 12.65
N GLN A 113 11.13 3.07 13.47
CA GLN A 113 9.80 3.57 13.14
C GLN A 113 9.82 4.47 11.90
N THR A 114 10.82 5.35 11.77
CA THR A 114 10.96 6.24 10.61
C THR A 114 11.13 5.46 9.30
N VAL A 115 11.93 4.38 9.31
CA VAL A 115 12.09 3.49 8.15
C VAL A 115 10.78 2.77 7.82
N ILE A 116 10.09 2.23 8.84
CA ILE A 116 8.80 1.55 8.66
C ILE A 116 7.77 2.51 8.05
N ASP A 117 7.67 3.72 8.58
CA ASP A 117 6.74 4.74 8.07
C ASP A 117 7.05 5.12 6.62
N TYR A 118 8.34 5.22 6.26
CA TYR A 118 8.72 5.48 4.88
C TYR A 118 8.30 4.35 3.95
N ILE A 119 8.64 3.10 4.26
CA ILE A 119 8.28 1.94 3.45
C ILE A 119 6.76 1.81 3.34
N ALA A 120 6.04 1.94 4.46
CA ALA A 120 4.58 1.87 4.48
C ALA A 120 3.89 2.99 3.68
N SER A 121 4.55 4.13 3.50
CA SER A 121 4.03 5.26 2.69
C SER A 121 4.20 5.07 1.18
N MET A 122 4.92 4.05 0.74
CA MET A 122 5.16 3.78 -0.67
C MET A 122 3.94 3.14 -1.34
N THR A 123 3.71 3.48 -2.60
CA THR A 123 2.84 2.66 -3.45
C THR A 123 3.60 1.41 -3.89
N ASP A 124 2.87 0.32 -4.23
CA ASP A 124 3.50 -0.92 -4.73
C ASP A 124 4.44 -0.67 -5.91
N GLY A 125 4.02 0.20 -6.84
CA GLY A 125 4.82 0.55 -8.01
C GLY A 125 6.12 1.24 -7.65
N TYR A 126 6.06 2.23 -6.75
CA TYR A 126 7.24 2.96 -6.29
C TYR A 126 8.19 2.06 -5.49
N PHE A 127 7.65 1.19 -4.61
CA PHE A 127 8.45 0.23 -3.86
C PHE A 127 9.26 -0.69 -4.79
N ILE A 128 8.60 -1.29 -5.79
CA ILE A 128 9.25 -2.20 -6.75
C ILE A 128 10.31 -1.46 -7.57
N GLU A 129 9.99 -0.28 -8.11
CA GLU A 129 10.93 0.53 -8.90
C GLU A 129 12.17 0.91 -8.10
N LEU A 130 11.98 1.35 -6.85
CA LEU A 130 13.07 1.74 -5.98
C LEU A 130 13.90 0.52 -5.54
N ALA A 131 13.25 -0.60 -5.21
CA ALA A 131 13.94 -1.84 -4.86
C ALA A 131 14.79 -2.36 -6.01
N CYS A 132 14.29 -2.37 -7.24
CA CYS A 132 15.06 -2.75 -8.43
C CYS A 132 16.23 -1.79 -8.70
N THR A 133 16.07 -0.50 -8.39
CA THR A 133 17.13 0.50 -8.57
C THR A 133 18.26 0.32 -7.55
N LEU A 134 17.92 0.07 -6.29
CA LEU A 134 18.88 -0.10 -5.20
C LEU A 134 19.51 -1.50 -5.19
N PHE A 135 18.75 -2.52 -5.59
CA PHE A 135 19.12 -3.93 -5.55
C PHE A 135 18.82 -4.60 -6.90
N PRO A 136 19.66 -4.39 -7.91
CA PRO A 136 19.45 -4.93 -9.26
C PRO A 136 19.37 -6.47 -9.34
N GLU A 137 19.83 -7.15 -8.29
CA GLU A 137 19.74 -8.60 -8.15
C GLU A 137 18.33 -9.11 -7.77
N LEU A 138 17.41 -8.21 -7.42
CA LEU A 138 16.02 -8.56 -7.18
C LEU A 138 15.28 -8.66 -8.51
N ASP A 139 15.01 -9.89 -8.94
CA ASP A 139 14.28 -10.18 -10.17
C ASP A 139 12.77 -10.16 -9.92
N PHE A 140 12.18 -8.97 -9.85
CA PHE A 140 10.73 -8.84 -9.78
C PHE A 140 10.11 -9.22 -11.12
N PRO A 141 9.11 -10.12 -11.14
CA PRO A 141 8.42 -10.45 -12.37
C PRO A 141 7.83 -9.18 -12.97
N GLN A 142 8.24 -8.88 -14.20
CA GLN A 142 7.76 -7.73 -14.97
C GLN A 142 6.23 -7.76 -14.97
N ARG A 143 5.58 -6.69 -14.51
CA ARG A 143 4.15 -6.52 -14.72
C ARG A 143 3.92 -6.45 -16.22
N THR A 144 3.48 -7.56 -16.81
CA THR A 144 2.90 -7.52 -18.13
C THR A 144 1.57 -6.77 -17.97
N TYR A 145 1.59 -5.47 -18.25
CA TYR A 145 0.34 -4.75 -18.49
C TYR A 145 -0.21 -5.36 -19.78
N ILE A 146 -1.25 -6.17 -19.63
CA ILE A 146 -2.04 -6.60 -20.78
C ILE A 146 -2.72 -5.33 -21.26
N ASN A 147 -2.10 -4.68 -22.27
CA ASN A 147 -2.75 -3.65 -23.06
C ASN A 147 -3.75 -4.37 -23.97
N GLU A 148 -5.00 -4.49 -23.55
CA GLU A 148 -6.16 -4.75 -24.40
C GLU A 148 -7.19 -3.63 -24.25
#